data_b8ef29cf1e7dfe0e5b8db52ba9ea55d3
#
_entry.id   b8ef29cf1e7dfe0e5b8db52ba9ea55d3
#
_cell.length_a   1.000
_cell.length_b   1.000
_cell.length_c   1.000
_cell.angle_alpha   90.00
_cell.angle_beta   90.00
_cell.angle_gamma   90.00
#
_symmetry.space_group_name_H-M   'P 1'
#
loop_
_entity.id
_entity.type
_entity.pdbx_description
1 polymer ?
#
loop_
_entity_poly.entity_id
_entity_poly.type
_entity_poly.pdbx_seq_one_letter_code
_entity_poly.pdbx_strand_id
1 'polypeptide(L)'
;MYRYNFEENGYNNNPEVPGGSGLNELLAFSVPNQTVDFSMVPHPTGKYVYIIMHESHYILRSNYDEETKKLVTPYIVCGQSGQADYKDLVGINARINRPGQGVFVLNEEYKLANKDDWYDFYFADKENHCIRVLTPDGVVSTFAGRGSASASSYKWGKQNGEVRERARFNQPVALAYNEATKTFYVGDSGNYKIRKIAKEQAPDDLGGEESNDNQNQENQ
;
A
#
# COMPACT_ATOMS: atom_id res chain seq x y z
N MET A 1 3.03 -7.40 17.86
CA MET A 1 3.60 -6.05 17.71
C MET A 1 3.81 -5.48 19.09
N TYR A 2 5.06 -5.31 19.52
CA TYR A 2 5.33 -4.63 20.78
C TYR A 2 4.88 -3.18 20.67
N ARG A 3 3.93 -2.76 21.50
CA ARG A 3 3.70 -1.34 21.74
C ARG A 3 4.85 -0.86 22.63
N TYR A 4 5.79 -0.16 22.04
CA TYR A 4 6.76 0.60 22.81
C TYR A 4 5.99 1.76 23.46
N ASN A 5 5.90 1.74 24.78
CA ASN A 5 5.29 2.85 25.51
C ASN A 5 6.35 3.94 25.71
N PHE A 6 6.35 4.92 24.82
CA PHE A 6 7.27 6.06 24.86
C PHE A 6 7.07 6.96 26.07
N GLU A 7 5.90 6.94 26.69
CA GLU A 7 5.55 7.85 27.79
C GLU A 7 6.08 7.39 29.15
N GLU A 8 6.18 6.07 29.38
CA GLU A 8 6.56 5.52 30.70
C GLU A 8 8.05 5.21 30.87
N ASN A 9 8.79 4.90 29.82
CA ASN A 9 10.09 4.26 29.99
C ASN A 9 11.29 4.95 29.34
N GLY A 10 11.11 6.03 28.60
CA GLY A 10 12.23 6.60 27.83
C GLY A 10 12.95 5.54 26.98
N TYR A 11 14.23 5.71 26.72
CA TYR A 11 15.06 4.70 26.02
C TYR A 11 15.58 3.59 26.93
N ASN A 12 15.11 3.45 28.17
CA ASN A 12 15.69 2.56 29.14
C ASN A 12 14.77 1.41 29.52
N ASN A 13 15.28 0.21 29.24
CA ASN A 13 15.05 -1.05 29.96
C ASN A 13 13.62 -1.25 30.49
N ASN A 14 12.71 -1.65 29.61
CA ASN A 14 11.49 -2.29 30.08
C ASN A 14 11.84 -3.70 30.58
N PRO A 15 11.82 -3.96 31.90
CA PRO A 15 12.14 -5.28 32.45
C PRO A 15 11.12 -6.36 32.08
N GLU A 16 9.95 -5.97 31.52
CA GLU A 16 8.95 -6.93 31.01
C GLU A 16 9.26 -7.45 29.60
N VAL A 17 10.28 -6.92 28.94
CA VAL A 17 10.75 -7.45 27.67
C VAL A 17 11.75 -8.56 27.94
N PRO A 18 11.44 -9.84 27.64
CA PRO A 18 12.38 -10.92 27.81
C PRO A 18 13.68 -10.63 27.06
N GLY A 19 14.81 -10.55 27.76
CA GLY A 19 16.12 -10.23 27.18
C GLY A 19 16.65 -8.83 27.51
N GLY A 20 15.90 -7.96 28.20
CA GLY A 20 16.41 -6.74 28.86
C GLY A 20 16.88 -5.59 27.98
N SER A 21 16.84 -5.69 26.66
CA SER A 21 17.33 -4.66 25.73
C SER A 21 16.24 -3.94 24.92
N GLY A 22 14.98 -4.31 25.07
CA GLY A 22 13.88 -3.77 24.25
C GLY A 22 13.84 -4.29 22.81
N LEU A 23 14.83 -5.08 22.40
CA LEU A 23 14.89 -5.71 21.08
C LEU A 23 14.70 -7.21 21.21
N ASN A 24 13.64 -7.74 20.58
CA ASN A 24 13.36 -9.16 20.52
C ASN A 24 13.20 -9.63 19.08
N GLU A 25 13.69 -10.84 18.83
CA GLU A 25 13.41 -11.54 17.60
C GLU A 25 11.96 -11.99 17.57
N LEU A 26 11.18 -11.47 16.60
CA LEU A 26 9.80 -11.84 16.35
C LEU A 26 9.68 -13.00 15.37
N LEU A 27 10.62 -13.10 14.44
CA LEU A 27 10.63 -14.07 13.36
C LEU A 27 12.04 -14.20 12.80
N ALA A 28 12.51 -15.46 12.66
CA ALA A 28 13.66 -15.79 11.85
C ALA A 28 13.20 -16.55 10.60
N PHE A 29 13.57 -16.08 9.43
CA PHE A 29 13.36 -16.81 8.17
C PHE A 29 14.54 -16.60 7.24
N SER A 30 14.78 -17.59 6.39
CA SER A 30 15.84 -17.52 5.39
C SER A 30 15.28 -17.69 3.98
N VAL A 31 15.87 -16.97 3.05
CA VAL A 31 15.61 -17.12 1.62
C VAL A 31 16.86 -17.70 0.99
N PRO A 32 16.82 -18.95 0.52
CA PRO A 32 18.01 -19.59 -0.03
C PRO A 32 18.61 -18.81 -1.19
N ASN A 33 19.92 -18.61 -1.18
CA ASN A 33 20.74 -18.04 -2.27
C ASN A 33 20.34 -16.64 -2.76
N GLN A 34 19.73 -15.80 -1.92
CA GLN A 34 19.32 -14.45 -2.30
C GLN A 34 19.77 -13.41 -1.27
N THR A 35 20.13 -12.23 -1.73
CA THR A 35 20.19 -11.05 -0.88
C THR A 35 18.77 -10.72 -0.47
N VAL A 36 18.52 -10.70 0.84
CA VAL A 36 17.19 -10.44 1.38
C VAL A 36 16.97 -8.93 1.43
N ASP A 37 16.27 -8.40 0.44
CA ASP A 37 15.80 -7.02 0.41
C ASP A 37 14.27 -7.03 0.56
N PHE A 38 13.79 -6.55 1.71
CA PHE A 38 12.38 -6.57 2.03
C PHE A 38 11.94 -5.35 2.84
N SER A 39 10.66 -5.06 2.77
CA SER A 39 9.98 -4.16 3.70
C SER A 39 8.79 -4.85 4.35
N MET A 40 8.32 -4.30 5.46
CA MET A 40 7.17 -4.84 6.19
C MET A 40 6.10 -3.78 6.38
N VAL A 41 4.84 -4.21 6.24
CA VAL A 41 3.68 -3.36 6.52
C VAL A 41 2.75 -4.10 7.47
N PRO A 42 2.59 -3.63 8.72
CA PRO A 42 1.67 -4.25 9.65
C PRO A 42 0.23 -3.98 9.22
N HIS A 43 -0.61 -5.01 9.36
CA HIS A 43 -2.04 -4.86 9.18
C HIS A 43 -2.62 -3.95 10.26
N PRO A 44 -3.60 -3.05 9.95
CA PRO A 44 -4.13 -2.10 10.91
C PRO A 44 -4.71 -2.72 12.20
N THR A 45 -5.19 -3.97 12.13
CA THR A 45 -5.69 -4.71 13.31
C THR A 45 -4.56 -5.33 14.16
N GLY A 46 -3.31 -5.31 13.68
CA GLY A 46 -2.18 -5.98 14.35
C GLY A 46 -2.14 -7.50 14.21
N LYS A 47 -3.12 -8.14 13.56
CA LYS A 47 -3.23 -9.60 13.46
C LYS A 47 -2.17 -10.26 12.58
N TYR A 48 -1.58 -9.51 11.65
CA TYR A 48 -0.56 -10.02 10.74
C TYR A 48 0.29 -8.89 10.15
N VAL A 49 1.36 -9.26 9.47
CA VAL A 49 2.17 -8.35 8.66
C VAL A 49 2.28 -8.88 7.24
N TYR A 50 2.37 -7.99 6.27
CA TYR A 50 2.88 -8.32 4.96
C TYR A 50 4.39 -8.04 4.91
N ILE A 51 5.13 -8.97 4.30
CA ILE A 51 6.57 -8.88 4.06
C ILE A 51 6.74 -8.86 2.54
N ILE A 52 7.18 -7.73 2.02
CA ILE A 52 7.30 -7.50 0.60
C ILE A 52 8.72 -7.83 0.19
N MET A 53 8.89 -8.88 -0.60
CA MET A 53 10.19 -9.38 -1.07
C MET A 53 10.53 -8.70 -2.40
N HIS A 54 11.27 -7.57 -2.34
CA HIS A 54 11.46 -6.67 -3.47
C HIS A 54 12.11 -7.36 -4.68
N GLU A 55 13.23 -8.01 -4.49
CA GLU A 55 13.98 -8.65 -5.57
C GLU A 55 13.46 -10.06 -5.92
N SER A 56 12.56 -10.58 -5.12
CA SER A 56 12.06 -11.95 -5.26
C SER A 56 10.67 -12.05 -5.88
N HIS A 57 10.02 -10.92 -6.14
CA HIS A 57 8.75 -10.80 -6.88
C HIS A 57 7.54 -11.48 -6.22
N TYR A 58 7.46 -11.43 -4.88
CA TYR A 58 6.30 -11.94 -4.12
C TYR A 58 6.09 -11.19 -2.81
N ILE A 59 4.91 -11.36 -2.24
CA ILE A 59 4.55 -10.86 -0.92
C ILE A 59 4.20 -12.03 -0.02
N LEU A 60 4.76 -12.03 1.19
CA LEU A 60 4.45 -12.97 2.25
C LEU A 60 3.46 -12.35 3.24
N ARG A 61 2.70 -13.21 3.90
CA ARG A 61 1.95 -12.89 5.11
C ARG A 61 2.49 -13.72 6.25
N SER A 62 2.69 -13.08 7.40
CA SER A 62 2.98 -13.76 8.67
C SER A 62 1.97 -13.28 9.70
N ASN A 63 1.22 -14.22 10.28
CA ASN A 63 0.25 -13.92 11.31
C ASN A 63 0.96 -13.70 12.65
N TYR A 64 0.37 -12.85 13.49
CA TYR A 64 0.84 -12.65 14.86
C TYR A 64 0.14 -13.64 15.78
N ASP A 65 0.91 -14.37 16.56
CA ASP A 65 0.45 -15.30 17.56
C ASP A 65 0.42 -14.60 18.92
N GLU A 66 -0.78 -14.45 19.47
CA GLU A 66 -1.00 -13.73 20.74
C GLU A 66 -0.51 -14.51 21.95
N GLU A 67 -0.38 -15.83 21.86
CA GLU A 67 0.12 -16.66 22.97
C GLU A 67 1.64 -16.59 23.07
N THR A 68 2.31 -16.81 21.94
CA THR A 68 3.79 -16.80 21.89
C THR A 68 4.36 -15.39 21.73
N LYS A 69 3.52 -14.38 21.41
CA LYS A 69 3.94 -13.00 21.12
C LYS A 69 4.93 -12.89 19.94
N LYS A 70 4.83 -13.81 18.99
CA LYS A 70 5.71 -13.89 17.82
C LYS A 70 4.92 -13.91 16.52
N LEU A 71 5.63 -13.63 15.44
CA LEU A 71 5.14 -13.89 14.09
C LEU A 71 5.33 -15.36 13.75
N VAL A 72 4.31 -15.99 13.17
CA VAL A 72 4.40 -17.40 12.73
C VAL A 72 5.08 -17.51 11.36
N THR A 73 5.40 -18.74 10.95
CA THR A 73 6.01 -19.02 9.65
C THR A 73 5.25 -18.36 8.50
N PRO A 74 5.91 -17.50 7.72
CA PRO A 74 5.24 -16.77 6.65
C PRO A 74 4.91 -17.66 5.46
N TYR A 75 3.87 -17.28 4.72
CA TYR A 75 3.47 -17.93 3.48
C TYR A 75 3.19 -16.89 2.38
N ILE A 76 3.34 -17.30 1.11
CA ILE A 76 3.13 -16.41 -0.04
C ILE A 76 1.65 -16.11 -0.22
N VAL A 77 1.28 -14.84 -0.24
CA VAL A 77 -0.09 -14.37 -0.54
C VAL A 77 -0.27 -13.93 -1.98
N CYS A 78 0.78 -13.46 -2.65
CA CYS A 78 0.76 -13.19 -4.07
C CYS A 78 2.17 -13.17 -4.68
N GLY A 79 2.23 -13.42 -5.98
CA GLY A 79 3.49 -13.52 -6.72
C GLY A 79 4.17 -14.87 -6.56
N GLN A 80 5.34 -15.01 -7.15
CA GLN A 80 6.13 -16.24 -7.10
C GLN A 80 7.61 -15.94 -7.20
N SER A 81 8.42 -16.62 -6.38
CA SER A 81 9.86 -16.41 -6.34
C SER A 81 10.52 -16.60 -7.72
N GLY A 82 11.29 -15.60 -8.15
CA GLY A 82 12.02 -15.60 -9.41
C GLY A 82 11.14 -15.48 -10.66
N GLN A 83 9.83 -15.24 -10.52
CA GLN A 83 8.89 -15.17 -11.64
C GLN A 83 8.38 -13.74 -11.84
N ALA A 84 9.29 -12.85 -12.26
CA ALA A 84 8.94 -11.48 -12.62
C ALA A 84 8.05 -11.45 -13.87
N ASP A 85 6.84 -10.92 -13.76
CA ASP A 85 5.92 -10.73 -14.89
C ASP A 85 4.78 -9.79 -14.46
N TYR A 86 3.80 -9.58 -15.35
CA TYR A 86 2.57 -8.85 -15.09
C TYR A 86 1.36 -9.74 -15.34
N LYS A 87 0.65 -10.15 -14.27
CA LYS A 87 -0.62 -10.89 -14.37
C LYS A 87 -1.54 -10.52 -13.22
N ASP A 88 -2.75 -10.08 -13.55
CA ASP A 88 -3.86 -9.87 -12.64
C ASP A 88 -4.56 -11.21 -12.40
N LEU A 89 -4.20 -11.91 -11.31
CA LEU A 89 -4.72 -13.24 -10.96
C LEU A 89 -4.78 -13.38 -9.42
N VAL A 90 -5.09 -14.60 -8.96
CA VAL A 90 -5.20 -14.92 -7.53
C VAL A 90 -3.93 -15.59 -7.01
N GLY A 91 -3.44 -15.12 -5.87
CA GLY A 91 -2.39 -15.75 -5.08
C GLY A 91 -1.10 -15.95 -5.86
N ILE A 92 -0.55 -17.17 -5.80
CA ILE A 92 0.70 -17.52 -6.48
C ILE A 92 0.59 -17.56 -8.01
N ASN A 93 -0.60 -17.44 -8.59
CA ASN A 93 -0.78 -17.32 -10.04
C ASN A 93 -0.64 -15.88 -10.54
N ALA A 94 -0.80 -14.90 -9.64
CA ALA A 94 -0.50 -13.52 -9.94
C ALA A 94 0.99 -13.35 -10.26
N ARG A 95 1.33 -12.35 -11.06
CA ARG A 95 2.73 -11.98 -11.32
C ARG A 95 2.91 -10.50 -11.04
N ILE A 96 3.95 -10.22 -10.29
CA ILE A 96 4.40 -8.89 -9.90
C ILE A 96 5.89 -8.78 -10.18
N ASN A 97 6.40 -7.57 -10.30
CA ASN A 97 7.79 -7.37 -10.68
C ASN A 97 8.46 -6.28 -9.82
N ARG A 98 9.31 -6.71 -8.89
CA ARG A 98 9.98 -5.87 -7.90
C ARG A 98 8.97 -5.01 -7.12
N PRO A 99 8.06 -5.62 -6.36
CA PRO A 99 7.08 -4.87 -5.59
C PRO A 99 7.78 -3.92 -4.62
N GLY A 100 7.33 -2.67 -4.58
CA GLY A 100 7.77 -1.67 -3.61
C GLY A 100 6.86 -1.65 -2.39
N GLN A 101 6.96 -0.57 -1.59
CA GLN A 101 6.15 -0.37 -0.41
C GLN A 101 4.66 -0.21 -0.75
N GLY A 102 3.80 -0.59 0.18
CA GLY A 102 2.36 -0.47 0.09
C GLY A 102 1.70 0.00 1.37
N VAL A 103 0.38 0.12 1.32
CA VAL A 103 -0.46 0.55 2.45
C VAL A 103 -1.76 -0.25 2.48
N PHE A 104 -2.25 -0.54 3.68
CA PHE A 104 -3.60 -1.07 3.88
C PHE A 104 -4.61 0.08 3.88
N VAL A 105 -5.71 -0.12 3.17
CA VAL A 105 -6.82 0.83 3.07
C VAL A 105 -8.12 0.12 3.40
N LEU A 106 -8.91 0.70 4.30
CA LEU A 106 -10.21 0.17 4.68
C LEU A 106 -11.15 0.11 3.46
N ASN A 107 -11.72 -1.06 3.21
CA ASN A 107 -12.77 -1.28 2.24
C ASN A 107 -14.12 -1.33 2.96
N GLU A 108 -14.90 -0.26 2.86
CA GLU A 108 -16.18 -0.14 3.54
C GLU A 108 -17.19 -1.21 3.10
N GLU A 109 -17.12 -1.70 1.87
CA GLU A 109 -18.00 -2.77 1.37
C GLU A 109 -17.74 -4.09 2.10
N TYR A 110 -16.46 -4.40 2.39
CA TYR A 110 -16.12 -5.60 3.16
C TYR A 110 -16.57 -5.49 4.60
N LYS A 111 -16.50 -4.31 5.18
CA LYS A 111 -16.99 -4.02 6.51
C LYS A 111 -18.52 -4.16 6.58
N LEU A 112 -19.23 -3.60 5.63
CA LEU A 112 -20.70 -3.73 5.52
C LEU A 112 -21.14 -5.17 5.28
N ALA A 113 -20.38 -5.94 4.50
CA ALA A 113 -20.61 -7.35 4.25
C ALA A 113 -20.16 -8.27 5.40
N ASN A 114 -19.65 -7.70 6.50
CA ASN A 114 -19.15 -8.40 7.68
C ASN A 114 -18.13 -9.50 7.33
N LYS A 115 -17.20 -9.21 6.40
CA LYS A 115 -16.10 -10.10 6.08
C LYS A 115 -15.10 -10.17 7.26
N ASP A 116 -14.28 -11.23 7.29
CA ASP A 116 -13.25 -11.42 8.35
C ASP A 116 -12.14 -10.39 8.30
N ASP A 117 -11.85 -9.89 7.12
CA ASP A 117 -10.87 -8.85 6.87
C ASP A 117 -11.47 -7.75 5.97
N TRP A 118 -11.21 -6.49 6.33
CA TRP A 118 -11.83 -5.33 5.70
C TRP A 118 -10.85 -4.46 4.93
N TYR A 119 -9.59 -4.90 4.78
CA TYR A 119 -8.55 -4.04 4.24
C TYR A 119 -7.99 -4.58 2.93
N ASP A 120 -8.04 -3.78 1.90
CA ASP A 120 -7.27 -4.00 0.69
C ASP A 120 -5.84 -3.49 0.88
N PHE A 121 -4.87 -4.18 0.28
CA PHE A 121 -3.48 -3.77 0.30
C PHE A 121 -3.07 -3.22 -1.06
N TYR A 122 -2.79 -1.92 -1.11
CA TYR A 122 -2.30 -1.23 -2.30
C TYR A 122 -0.78 -1.18 -2.26
N PHE A 123 -0.11 -1.52 -3.36
CA PHE A 123 1.34 -1.52 -3.43
C PHE A 123 1.88 -1.07 -4.79
N ALA A 124 3.10 -0.54 -4.78
CA ALA A 124 3.82 -0.20 -5.99
C ALA A 124 4.36 -1.47 -6.66
N ASP A 125 4.02 -1.71 -7.91
CA ASP A 125 4.59 -2.78 -8.74
C ASP A 125 5.63 -2.16 -9.66
N LYS A 126 6.84 -1.96 -9.09
CA LYS A 126 7.87 -1.04 -9.57
C LYS A 126 8.22 -1.22 -11.03
N GLU A 127 8.67 -2.41 -11.41
CA GLU A 127 9.11 -2.69 -12.78
C GLU A 127 7.94 -2.95 -13.74
N ASN A 128 6.72 -3.07 -13.21
CA ASN A 128 5.49 -3.06 -13.98
C ASN A 128 4.90 -1.65 -14.15
N HIS A 129 5.53 -0.63 -13.55
CA HIS A 129 5.18 0.78 -13.69
C HIS A 129 3.72 1.10 -13.34
N CYS A 130 3.18 0.43 -12.34
CA CYS A 130 1.78 0.60 -11.92
C CYS A 130 1.61 0.42 -10.41
N ILE A 131 0.43 0.75 -9.94
CA ILE A 131 -0.02 0.47 -8.58
C ILE A 131 -1.01 -0.68 -8.65
N ARG A 132 -0.78 -1.70 -7.82
CA ARG A 132 -1.66 -2.87 -7.73
C ARG A 132 -2.44 -2.86 -6.42
N VAL A 133 -3.51 -3.61 -6.39
CA VAL A 133 -4.27 -3.91 -5.18
C VAL A 133 -4.32 -5.43 -4.98
N LEU A 134 -4.11 -5.85 -3.75
CA LEU A 134 -4.26 -7.22 -3.27
C LEU A 134 -5.41 -7.24 -2.26
N THR A 135 -6.46 -7.98 -2.57
CA THR A 135 -7.60 -8.15 -1.66
C THR A 135 -7.28 -9.18 -0.56
N PRO A 136 -8.03 -9.22 0.55
CA PRO A 136 -7.90 -10.27 1.58
C PRO A 136 -8.03 -11.70 1.03
N ASP A 137 -8.84 -11.86 -0.03
CA ASP A 137 -9.06 -13.15 -0.70
C ASP A 137 -7.90 -13.53 -1.65
N GLY A 138 -6.84 -12.72 -1.70
CA GLY A 138 -5.65 -12.98 -2.51
C GLY A 138 -5.77 -12.56 -3.98
N VAL A 139 -6.82 -11.85 -4.37
CA VAL A 139 -6.96 -11.36 -5.75
C VAL A 139 -6.04 -10.16 -5.97
N VAL A 140 -5.19 -10.24 -6.98
CA VAL A 140 -4.34 -9.13 -7.42
C VAL A 140 -4.92 -8.52 -8.68
N SER A 141 -5.10 -7.21 -8.66
CA SER A 141 -5.53 -6.44 -9.84
C SER A 141 -4.78 -5.11 -9.92
N THR A 142 -4.84 -4.45 -11.08
CA THR A 142 -4.19 -3.16 -11.28
C THR A 142 -5.13 -2.03 -10.88
N PHE A 143 -4.69 -1.22 -9.92
CA PHE A 143 -5.43 -0.05 -9.43
C PHE A 143 -5.17 1.18 -10.28
N ALA A 144 -3.92 1.54 -10.54
CA ALA A 144 -3.56 2.76 -11.25
C ALA A 144 -2.32 2.58 -12.15
N GLY A 145 -2.32 3.27 -13.30
CA GLY A 145 -1.30 3.13 -14.33
C GLY A 145 -1.57 1.95 -15.26
N ARG A 146 -1.26 2.09 -16.54
CA ARG A 146 -1.39 0.99 -17.50
C ARG A 146 -0.24 -0.01 -17.37
N GLY A 147 0.95 0.48 -17.06
CA GLY A 147 2.11 -0.34 -16.83
C GLY A 147 2.37 -1.37 -17.91
N SER A 148 2.79 -2.54 -17.50
CA SER A 148 3.09 -3.67 -18.41
C SER A 148 1.87 -4.28 -19.11
N ALA A 149 0.64 -3.89 -18.75
CA ALA A 149 -0.56 -4.23 -19.54
C ALA A 149 -0.57 -3.55 -20.91
N SER A 150 0.22 -2.49 -21.07
CA SER A 150 0.35 -1.77 -22.33
C SER A 150 1.38 -2.45 -23.23
N ALA A 151 1.04 -2.72 -24.49
CA ALA A 151 1.99 -3.23 -25.46
C ALA A 151 3.14 -2.23 -25.69
N SER A 152 4.37 -2.73 -25.62
CA SER A 152 5.63 -2.14 -26.05
C SER A 152 6.07 -0.79 -25.45
N SER A 153 5.98 0.31 -26.20
CA SER A 153 6.71 1.57 -25.92
C SER A 153 6.05 2.51 -24.92
N TYR A 154 4.84 2.18 -24.45
CA TYR A 154 4.04 3.04 -23.57
C TYR A 154 3.82 2.49 -22.17
N LYS A 155 4.67 1.59 -21.71
CA LYS A 155 4.55 0.96 -20.37
C LYS A 155 4.69 2.00 -19.26
N TRP A 156 5.61 2.91 -19.41
CA TRP A 156 5.94 3.95 -18.42
C TRP A 156 5.83 5.35 -18.99
N GLY A 157 5.75 6.33 -18.12
CA GLY A 157 5.68 7.74 -18.50
C GLY A 157 5.32 8.63 -17.33
N LYS A 158 4.99 9.89 -17.65
CA LYS A 158 4.66 10.93 -16.67
C LYS A 158 3.28 11.55 -16.85
N GLN A 159 2.45 10.93 -17.68
CA GLN A 159 1.11 11.45 -18.00
C GLN A 159 0.22 11.39 -16.75
N ASN A 160 -0.55 12.46 -16.57
CA ASN A 160 -1.68 12.53 -15.64
C ASN A 160 -2.98 12.18 -16.36
N GLY A 161 -4.06 12.02 -15.63
CA GLY A 161 -5.39 11.77 -16.12
C GLY A 161 -6.04 10.58 -15.45
N GLU A 162 -7.04 10.01 -16.07
CA GLU A 162 -7.77 8.86 -15.56
C GLU A 162 -6.79 7.73 -15.20
N VAL A 163 -6.97 7.17 -13.99
CA VAL A 163 -5.96 6.33 -13.34
C VAL A 163 -5.64 5.04 -14.10
N ARG A 164 -6.61 4.47 -14.82
CA ARG A 164 -6.45 3.20 -15.55
C ARG A 164 -6.06 3.42 -17.02
N GLU A 165 -6.64 4.41 -17.69
CA GLU A 165 -6.52 4.56 -19.13
C GLU A 165 -5.40 5.52 -19.54
N ARG A 166 -5.18 6.59 -18.78
CA ARG A 166 -4.25 7.67 -19.16
C ARG A 166 -3.01 7.77 -18.28
N ALA A 167 -3.18 7.62 -16.97
CA ALA A 167 -2.04 7.77 -16.06
C ALA A 167 -0.90 6.82 -16.38
N ARG A 168 0.32 7.33 -16.28
CA ARG A 168 1.56 6.55 -16.43
C ARG A 168 2.48 6.88 -15.27
N PHE A 169 3.10 5.85 -14.73
CA PHE A 169 4.18 5.95 -13.75
C PHE A 169 5.49 5.47 -14.35
N ASN A 170 6.58 5.77 -13.69
CA ASN A 170 7.89 5.23 -14.01
C ASN A 170 8.55 4.74 -12.74
N GLN A 171 8.60 3.43 -12.56
CA GLN A 171 9.16 2.77 -11.39
C GLN A 171 8.65 3.36 -10.05
N PRO A 172 7.33 3.34 -9.78
CA PRO A 172 6.82 3.77 -8.49
C PRO A 172 7.38 2.85 -7.39
N VAL A 173 7.72 3.43 -6.22
CA VAL A 173 8.40 2.66 -5.15
C VAL A 173 7.66 2.68 -3.82
N ALA A 174 6.83 3.69 -3.59
CA ALA A 174 6.18 3.88 -2.29
C ALA A 174 4.78 4.46 -2.44
N LEU A 175 3.91 4.11 -1.48
CA LEU A 175 2.59 4.68 -1.31
C LEU A 175 2.39 5.16 0.12
N ALA A 176 1.66 6.27 0.25
CA ALA A 176 1.00 6.68 1.48
C ALA A 176 -0.48 6.95 1.19
N TYR A 177 -1.32 6.76 2.20
CA TYR A 177 -2.75 7.02 2.09
C TYR A 177 -3.23 7.92 3.21
N ASN A 178 -4.00 8.93 2.85
CA ASN A 178 -4.69 9.80 3.79
C ASN A 178 -6.16 9.38 3.87
N GLU A 179 -6.53 8.78 5.00
CA GLU A 179 -7.89 8.29 5.24
C GLU A 179 -8.93 9.40 5.22
N ALA A 180 -8.61 10.57 5.81
CA ALA A 180 -9.55 11.70 5.90
C ALA A 180 -9.91 12.30 4.54
N THR A 181 -8.95 12.34 3.62
CA THR A 181 -9.15 12.89 2.26
C THR A 181 -9.30 11.82 1.18
N LYS A 182 -9.26 10.54 1.57
CA LYS A 182 -9.31 9.39 0.64
C LYS A 182 -8.30 9.52 -0.52
N THR A 183 -7.09 9.96 -0.20
CA THR A 183 -6.07 10.34 -1.18
C THR A 183 -4.84 9.47 -1.06
N PHE A 184 -4.38 8.90 -2.18
CA PHE A 184 -3.07 8.26 -2.26
C PHE A 184 -1.99 9.26 -2.70
N TYR A 185 -0.82 9.12 -2.12
CA TYR A 185 0.42 9.75 -2.57
C TYR A 185 1.36 8.67 -3.05
N VAL A 186 1.89 8.83 -4.25
CA VAL A 186 2.74 7.85 -4.93
C VAL A 186 4.13 8.43 -5.12
N GLY A 187 5.15 7.75 -4.63
CA GLY A 187 6.54 8.03 -4.95
C GLY A 187 6.89 7.49 -6.34
N ASP A 188 6.77 8.31 -7.36
CA ASP A 188 7.01 7.98 -8.77
C ASP A 188 8.49 8.22 -9.11
N SER A 189 9.35 7.28 -8.67
CA SER A 189 10.79 7.50 -8.53
C SER A 189 11.51 7.74 -9.85
N GLY A 190 11.19 6.97 -10.89
CA GLY A 190 11.79 7.16 -12.21
C GLY A 190 11.37 8.45 -12.92
N ASN A 191 10.34 9.13 -12.39
CA ASN A 191 9.94 10.47 -12.82
C ASN A 191 10.38 11.57 -11.85
N TYR A 192 11.04 11.23 -10.73
CA TYR A 192 11.46 12.17 -9.67
C TYR A 192 10.29 13.00 -9.12
N LYS A 193 9.12 12.37 -8.88
CA LYS A 193 7.89 13.05 -8.48
C LYS A 193 7.18 12.33 -7.35
N ILE A 194 6.48 13.13 -6.54
CA ILE A 194 5.37 12.65 -5.71
C ILE A 194 4.09 12.98 -6.47
N ARG A 195 3.22 11.98 -6.66
CA ARG A 195 1.96 12.15 -7.38
C ARG A 195 0.78 11.82 -6.47
N LYS A 196 -0.35 12.48 -6.75
CA LYS A 196 -1.59 12.31 -6.00
C LYS A 196 -2.60 11.55 -6.84
N ILE A 197 -3.30 10.58 -6.22
CA ILE A 197 -4.51 9.95 -6.75
C ILE A 197 -5.65 10.27 -5.78
N ALA A 198 -6.66 10.98 -6.25
CA ALA A 198 -7.86 11.33 -5.49
C ALA A 198 -9.06 11.28 -6.44
N LYS A 199 -10.27 11.18 -5.88
CA LYS A 199 -11.48 11.44 -6.67
C LYS A 199 -11.46 12.89 -7.12
N GLU A 200 -11.77 13.14 -8.39
CA GLU A 200 -12.12 14.49 -8.85
C GLU A 200 -13.39 14.93 -8.09
N GLN A 201 -13.35 16.10 -7.48
CA GLN A 201 -14.57 16.74 -7.01
C GLN A 201 -15.39 17.18 -8.23
N ALA A 202 -16.66 16.83 -8.24
CA ALA A 202 -17.56 17.34 -9.26
C ALA A 202 -17.58 18.89 -9.18
N PRO A 203 -17.70 19.60 -10.32
CA PRO A 203 -17.71 21.06 -10.34
C PRO A 203 -18.77 21.72 -9.45
N ASP A 204 -19.82 20.98 -9.11
CA ASP A 204 -20.96 21.47 -8.32
C ASP A 204 -20.73 21.49 -6.80
N ASP A 205 -19.62 20.93 -6.32
CA ASP A 205 -19.24 20.96 -4.89
C ASP A 205 -18.47 22.22 -4.48
N LEU A 206 -18.20 23.12 -5.40
CA LEU A 206 -17.71 24.46 -5.09
C LEU A 206 -18.91 25.31 -4.72
N GLY A 207 -19.27 25.30 -3.42
CA GLY A 207 -20.35 26.08 -2.89
C GLY A 207 -20.30 27.51 -3.38
N GLY A 208 -21.34 27.90 -4.13
CA GLY A 208 -21.52 29.27 -4.55
C GLY A 208 -21.71 30.14 -3.32
N GLU A 209 -20.73 30.95 -2.99
CA GLU A 209 -20.96 32.15 -2.22
C GLU A 209 -21.84 33.06 -3.05
N GLU A 210 -23.15 33.09 -2.75
CA GLU A 210 -24.04 34.15 -3.25
C GLU A 210 -23.50 35.48 -2.73
N SER A 211 -22.86 36.23 -3.62
CA SER A 211 -22.57 37.64 -3.41
C SER A 211 -23.88 38.40 -3.42
N ASN A 212 -24.41 38.67 -2.23
CA ASN A 212 -25.49 39.64 -2.04
C ASN A 212 -24.94 41.06 -2.24
N ASP A 213 -24.82 41.50 -3.46
CA ASP A 213 -24.72 42.93 -3.81
C ASP A 213 -26.12 43.56 -3.80
N ASN A 214 -26.52 43.98 -2.61
CA ASN A 214 -27.62 44.91 -2.44
C ASN A 214 -27.22 46.28 -3.02
N GLN A 215 -27.65 46.58 -4.23
CA GLN A 215 -27.64 47.93 -4.76
C GLN A 215 -28.69 48.76 -4.05
N ASN A 216 -28.24 49.61 -3.13
CA ASN A 216 -29.01 50.78 -2.74
C ASN A 216 -28.90 51.84 -3.82
N GLN A 217 -29.92 51.96 -4.61
CA GLN A 217 -30.22 53.23 -5.33
C GLN A 217 -31.03 54.10 -4.41
N GLU A 218 -30.46 55.19 -3.91
CA GLU A 218 -31.20 56.34 -3.46
C GLU A 218 -30.96 57.55 -4.35
N ASN A 219 -32.09 58.08 -4.71
CA ASN A 219 -32.32 59.32 -5.49
C ASN A 219 -31.56 60.55 -4.95
N GLN A 220 -30.96 61.31 -5.85
CA GLN A 220 -31.26 62.76 -6.03
C GLN A 220 -30.59 63.26 -7.30
#